data_7d2dafe74e9b21941a87f729c0c3e30e
#
_entry.id   7d2dafe74e9b21941a87f729c0c3e30e
#
_cell.length_a   1.000
_cell.length_b   1.000
_cell.length_c   1.000
_cell.angle_alpha   90.00
_cell.angle_beta   90.00
_cell.angle_gamma   90.00
#
_symmetry.space_group_name_H-M   'P 1'
#
loop_
_entity.id
_entity.type
_entity.pdbx_description
1 polymer ?
#
loop_
_entity_poly.entity_id
_entity_poly.type
_entity_poly.pdbx_seq_one_letter_code
_entity_poly.pdbx_strand_id
1 'polypeptide(L)'
;MCGLPKSVDGLMRYLRDKKGISISGSTQKRKLRNIGYYHGYKGFRFIGKSTNAIPYTDFKELMAIYEFDMQLKSLLYPQLMFIETALKNYVLEEILLEGNSDNFNYIYTKLLTDYTRFSAGSGKQKEALKLRLSLRDHVYS
;
A
#
# COMPACT_ATOMS: atom_id res chain seq x y z
N MET A 1 23.15 13.62 5.89
CA MET A 1 22.75 15.03 5.66
C MET A 1 21.33 15.05 5.13
N CYS A 2 20.35 15.45 5.92
CA CYS A 2 19.00 15.75 5.47
C CYS A 2 19.07 17.06 4.65
N GLY A 3 19.01 16.94 3.33
CA GLY A 3 18.94 18.11 2.45
C GLY A 3 17.57 18.79 2.58
N LEU A 4 17.55 20.11 2.54
CA LEU A 4 16.32 20.91 2.51
C LEU A 4 15.35 20.43 1.41
N PRO A 5 14.04 20.48 1.65
CA PRO A 5 13.05 20.10 0.65
C PRO A 5 13.23 20.94 -0.62
N LYS A 6 13.31 20.29 -1.76
CA LYS A 6 13.52 20.96 -3.04
C LYS A 6 12.19 21.41 -3.62
N SER A 7 12.15 22.63 -4.14
CA SER A 7 11.04 23.06 -5.00
C SER A 7 10.96 22.21 -6.26
N VAL A 8 9.84 22.27 -6.99
CA VAL A 8 9.70 21.51 -8.26
C VAL A 8 10.80 21.89 -9.26
N ASP A 9 11.18 23.16 -9.34
CA ASP A 9 12.30 23.60 -10.18
C ASP A 9 13.65 23.05 -9.70
N GLY A 10 13.83 22.97 -8.39
CA GLY A 10 14.99 22.32 -7.78
C GLY A 10 15.06 20.83 -8.08
N LEU A 11 13.90 20.14 -8.13
CA LEU A 11 13.81 18.74 -8.52
C LEU A 11 14.09 18.53 -10.01
N MET A 12 13.58 19.39 -10.88
CA MET A 12 13.89 19.35 -12.32
C MET A 12 15.41 19.51 -12.57
N ARG A 13 16.04 20.49 -11.94
CA ARG A 13 17.49 20.67 -12.00
C ARG A 13 18.23 19.43 -11.48
N TYR A 14 17.79 18.88 -10.36
CA TYR A 14 18.41 17.68 -9.80
C TYR A 14 18.31 16.46 -10.73
N LEU A 15 17.14 16.23 -11.35
CA LEU A 15 16.95 15.13 -12.31
C LEU A 15 17.85 15.32 -13.53
N ARG A 16 17.94 16.53 -14.07
CA ARG A 16 18.79 16.85 -15.23
C ARG A 16 20.28 16.78 -14.90
N ASP A 17 20.71 17.50 -13.87
CA ASP A 17 22.14 17.77 -13.63
C ASP A 17 22.82 16.63 -12.83
N LYS A 18 22.07 15.89 -12.00
CA LYS A 18 22.59 14.81 -11.16
C LYS A 18 22.17 13.41 -11.60
N LYS A 19 21.10 13.29 -12.37
CA LYS A 19 20.58 11.99 -12.82
C LYS A 19 20.66 11.80 -14.34
N GLY A 20 21.05 12.82 -15.08
CA GLY A 20 21.18 12.76 -16.54
C GLY A 20 19.84 12.61 -17.27
N ILE A 21 18.72 12.93 -16.61
CA ILE A 21 17.38 12.79 -17.18
C ILE A 21 16.97 14.12 -17.81
N SER A 22 16.80 14.13 -19.12
CA SER A 22 16.32 15.30 -19.86
C SER A 22 14.92 15.67 -19.38
N ILE A 23 14.77 16.86 -18.81
CA ILE A 23 13.50 17.41 -18.33
C ILE A 23 13.48 18.92 -18.49
N SER A 24 12.44 19.47 -19.17
CA SER A 24 12.31 20.90 -19.45
C SER A 24 10.87 21.32 -19.68
N GLY A 25 10.62 22.62 -19.62
CA GLY A 25 9.34 23.23 -19.93
C GLY A 25 8.27 23.08 -18.85
N SER A 26 7.20 23.87 -18.99
CA SER A 26 6.10 23.99 -18.03
C SER A 26 5.24 22.72 -17.94
N THR A 27 5.08 22.02 -19.06
CA THR A 27 4.29 20.79 -19.12
C THR A 27 4.95 19.64 -18.30
N GLN A 28 6.25 19.42 -18.46
CA GLN A 28 6.96 18.42 -17.69
C GLN A 28 7.08 18.83 -16.21
N LYS A 29 7.24 20.11 -15.92
CA LYS A 29 7.19 20.65 -14.56
C LYS A 29 5.85 20.32 -13.88
N ARG A 30 4.72 20.52 -14.58
CA ARG A 30 3.38 20.17 -14.08
C ARG A 30 3.22 18.70 -13.86
N LYS A 31 3.66 17.86 -14.82
CA LYS A 31 3.65 16.39 -14.68
C LYS A 31 4.48 15.96 -13.45
N LEU A 32 5.71 16.45 -13.28
CA LEU A 32 6.55 16.13 -12.12
C LEU A 32 5.90 16.58 -10.80
N ARG A 33 5.21 17.72 -10.76
CA ARG A 33 4.45 18.16 -9.58
C ARG A 33 3.34 17.18 -9.23
N ASN A 34 2.58 16.70 -10.23
CA ASN A 34 1.43 15.83 -10.04
C ASN A 34 1.82 14.42 -9.57
N ILE A 35 2.85 13.83 -10.16
CA ILE A 35 3.31 12.49 -9.77
C ILE A 35 4.18 12.52 -8.51
N GLY A 36 4.79 13.65 -8.20
CA GLY A 36 5.73 13.81 -7.12
C GLY A 36 7.08 13.10 -7.36
N TYR A 37 8.10 13.53 -6.62
CA TYR A 37 9.43 12.94 -6.73
C TYR A 37 9.50 11.52 -6.13
N TYR A 38 8.86 11.30 -5.00
CA TYR A 38 8.95 10.01 -4.28
C TYR A 38 8.12 8.92 -4.94
N HIS A 39 6.89 9.20 -5.31
CA HIS A 39 5.99 8.26 -5.98
C HIS A 39 6.28 8.12 -7.48
N GLY A 40 6.76 9.19 -8.11
CA GLY A 40 7.22 9.15 -9.50
C GLY A 40 8.63 8.59 -9.64
N TYR A 41 9.65 9.47 -9.72
CA TYR A 41 11.02 9.07 -10.04
C TYR A 41 11.59 8.02 -9.06
N LYS A 42 11.46 8.23 -7.73
CA LYS A 42 12.00 7.26 -6.77
C LYS A 42 11.27 5.92 -6.79
N GLY A 43 9.96 5.94 -7.00
CA GLY A 43 9.13 4.73 -7.05
C GLY A 43 9.51 3.82 -8.22
N PHE A 44 9.80 4.41 -9.38
CA PHE A 44 10.09 3.66 -10.61
C PHE A 44 11.58 3.60 -10.97
N ARG A 45 12.48 3.98 -10.06
CA ARG A 45 13.91 4.04 -10.35
C ARG A 45 14.58 2.67 -10.45
N PHE A 46 14.05 1.66 -9.82
CA PHE A 46 14.64 0.32 -9.74
C PHE A 46 13.66 -0.76 -10.16
N ILE A 47 14.19 -1.85 -10.72
CA ILE A 47 13.44 -3.07 -11.01
C ILE A 47 13.85 -4.14 -10.00
N GLY A 48 12.93 -4.51 -9.09
CA GLY A 48 13.12 -5.57 -8.11
C GLY A 48 14.13 -5.23 -7.01
N LYS A 49 15.41 -5.07 -7.36
CA LYS A 49 16.50 -4.79 -6.41
C LYS A 49 17.05 -3.37 -6.56
N SER A 50 17.53 -2.79 -5.46
CA SER A 50 18.13 -1.43 -5.44
C SER A 50 19.40 -1.28 -6.30
N THR A 51 20.03 -2.38 -6.70
CA THR A 51 21.17 -2.41 -7.60
C THR A 51 20.77 -2.38 -9.07
N ASN A 52 19.52 -2.69 -9.41
CA ASN A 52 19.04 -2.74 -10.78
C ASN A 52 18.31 -1.45 -11.16
N ALA A 53 19.09 -0.38 -11.36
CA ALA A 53 18.56 0.93 -11.73
C ALA A 53 18.14 0.97 -13.21
N ILE A 54 16.99 1.58 -13.48
CA ILE A 54 16.54 1.85 -14.86
C ILE A 54 17.30 3.08 -15.37
N PRO A 55 18.02 2.98 -16.51
CA PRO A 55 18.82 4.06 -17.04
C PRO A 55 17.97 5.06 -17.85
N TYR A 56 17.11 5.81 -17.17
CA TYR A 56 16.31 6.86 -17.83
C TYR A 56 17.22 7.94 -18.43
N THR A 57 16.91 8.32 -19.66
CA THR A 57 17.56 9.44 -20.37
C THR A 57 16.60 10.62 -20.56
N ASP A 58 15.30 10.35 -20.67
CA ASP A 58 14.26 11.37 -20.82
C ASP A 58 13.14 11.16 -19.77
N PHE A 59 12.59 12.26 -19.28
CA PHE A 59 11.46 12.24 -18.35
C PHE A 59 10.20 11.60 -18.96
N LYS A 60 10.08 11.59 -20.28
CA LYS A 60 8.97 10.92 -20.96
C LYS A 60 8.98 9.40 -20.76
N GLU A 61 10.16 8.77 -20.66
CA GLU A 61 10.29 7.33 -20.37
C GLU A 61 9.73 7.00 -19.00
N LEU A 62 10.07 7.82 -17.99
CA LEU A 62 9.51 7.70 -16.65
C LEU A 62 7.98 7.87 -16.67
N MET A 63 7.48 8.85 -17.44
CA MET A 63 6.04 9.08 -17.56
C MET A 63 5.32 7.92 -18.23
N ALA A 64 5.91 7.28 -19.23
CA ALA A 64 5.33 6.12 -19.89
C ALA A 64 5.16 4.94 -18.92
N ILE A 65 6.16 4.69 -18.07
CA ILE A 65 6.07 3.64 -17.04
C ILE A 65 5.00 4.01 -15.99
N TYR A 66 4.95 5.26 -15.55
CA TYR A 66 3.93 5.72 -14.62
C TYR A 66 2.51 5.57 -15.20
N GLU A 67 2.31 5.97 -16.44
CA GLU A 67 1.03 5.87 -17.15
C GLU A 67 0.61 4.39 -17.32
N PHE A 68 1.57 3.51 -17.68
CA PHE A 68 1.33 2.07 -17.73
C PHE A 68 0.92 1.50 -16.36
N ASP A 69 1.63 1.84 -15.29
CA ASP A 69 1.29 1.39 -13.92
C ASP A 69 -0.12 1.86 -13.51
N MET A 70 -0.48 3.10 -13.83
CA MET A 70 -1.82 3.64 -13.56
C MET A 70 -2.91 2.92 -14.35
N GLN A 71 -2.66 2.59 -15.63
CA GLN A 71 -3.59 1.81 -16.45
C GLN A 71 -3.75 0.40 -15.89
N LEU A 72 -2.65 -0.27 -15.55
CA LEU A 72 -2.68 -1.60 -14.95
C LEU A 72 -3.47 -1.60 -13.63
N LYS A 73 -3.25 -0.63 -12.78
CA LYS A 73 -4.01 -0.44 -11.54
C LYS A 73 -5.49 -0.23 -11.81
N SER A 74 -5.85 0.57 -12.79
CA SER A 74 -7.26 0.81 -13.14
C SER A 74 -8.00 -0.44 -13.59
N LEU A 75 -7.30 -1.40 -14.19
CA LEU A 75 -7.85 -2.69 -14.57
C LEU A 75 -7.95 -3.67 -13.39
N LEU A 76 -6.96 -3.67 -12.51
CA LEU A 76 -6.85 -4.65 -11.42
C LEU A 76 -7.64 -4.26 -10.17
N TYR A 77 -7.65 -2.98 -9.78
CA TYR A 77 -8.28 -2.55 -8.53
C TYR A 77 -9.77 -2.92 -8.42
N PRO A 78 -10.61 -2.74 -9.43
CA PRO A 78 -12.01 -3.14 -9.33
C PRO A 78 -12.17 -4.64 -9.03
N GLN A 79 -11.34 -5.48 -9.65
CA GLN A 79 -11.37 -6.93 -9.43
C GLN A 79 -10.90 -7.31 -8.02
N LEU A 80 -9.82 -6.68 -7.56
CA LEU A 80 -9.32 -6.89 -6.20
C LEU A 80 -10.34 -6.47 -5.14
N MET A 81 -10.98 -5.32 -5.32
CA MET A 81 -12.03 -4.84 -4.41
C MET A 81 -13.25 -5.75 -4.41
N PHE A 82 -13.63 -6.30 -5.58
CA PHE A 82 -14.71 -7.28 -5.67
C PHE A 82 -14.36 -8.56 -4.89
N ILE A 83 -13.17 -9.13 -5.11
CA ILE A 83 -12.70 -10.33 -4.40
C ILE A 83 -12.62 -10.08 -2.89
N GLU A 84 -12.06 -8.93 -2.48
CA GLU A 84 -11.97 -8.55 -1.07
C GLU A 84 -13.36 -8.48 -0.42
N THR A 85 -14.32 -7.85 -1.10
CA THR A 85 -15.69 -7.73 -0.61
C THR A 85 -16.37 -9.10 -0.54
N ALA A 86 -16.22 -9.94 -1.57
CA ALA A 86 -16.76 -11.28 -1.58
C ALA A 86 -16.21 -12.14 -0.43
N LEU A 87 -14.88 -12.12 -0.22
CA LEU A 87 -14.25 -12.84 0.88
C LEU A 87 -14.74 -12.37 2.25
N LYS A 88 -14.87 -11.05 2.45
CA LYS A 88 -15.42 -10.50 3.69
C LYS A 88 -16.85 -10.98 3.95
N ASN A 89 -17.69 -11.01 2.91
CA ASN A 89 -19.07 -11.47 3.04
C ASN A 89 -19.15 -12.97 3.35
N TYR A 90 -18.37 -13.82 2.66
CA TYR A 90 -18.32 -15.25 2.97
C TYR A 90 -17.84 -15.52 4.40
N VAL A 91 -16.79 -14.84 4.84
CA VAL A 91 -16.29 -14.98 6.22
C VAL A 91 -17.35 -14.52 7.22
N LEU A 92 -18.04 -13.41 6.95
CA LEU A 92 -19.11 -12.90 7.81
C LEU A 92 -20.28 -13.90 7.87
N GLU A 93 -20.71 -14.46 6.74
CA GLU A 93 -21.77 -15.47 6.68
C GLU A 93 -21.44 -16.68 7.54
N GLU A 94 -20.23 -17.25 7.40
CA GLU A 94 -19.78 -18.39 8.20
C GLU A 94 -19.74 -18.05 9.70
N ILE A 95 -19.28 -16.85 10.07
CA ILE A 95 -19.26 -16.41 11.47
C ILE A 95 -20.68 -16.31 12.04
N LEU A 96 -21.62 -15.77 11.27
CA LEU A 96 -23.01 -15.62 11.71
C LEU A 96 -23.72 -16.98 11.82
N LEU A 97 -23.47 -17.89 10.88
CA LEU A 97 -24.00 -19.25 10.89
C LEU A 97 -23.45 -20.05 12.08
N GLU A 98 -22.14 -20.05 12.29
CA GLU A 98 -21.49 -20.77 13.40
C GLU A 98 -21.88 -20.17 14.75
N GLY A 99 -21.97 -18.84 14.82
CA GLY A 99 -22.36 -18.11 16.03
C GLY A 99 -23.83 -18.16 16.34
N ASN A 100 -24.66 -18.40 15.35
CA ASN A 100 -26.13 -18.27 15.44
C ASN A 100 -26.56 -16.96 16.15
N SER A 101 -25.82 -15.87 15.87
CA SER A 101 -25.99 -14.56 16.51
C SER A 101 -25.37 -13.47 15.67
N ASP A 102 -26.00 -12.32 15.61
CA ASP A 102 -25.48 -11.07 15.04
C ASP A 102 -24.82 -10.18 16.10
N ASN A 103 -24.82 -10.62 17.36
CA ASN A 103 -24.23 -9.86 18.45
C ASN A 103 -22.71 -10.02 18.50
N PHE A 104 -21.97 -8.95 18.20
CA PHE A 104 -20.53 -8.94 18.20
C PHE A 104 -19.91 -9.40 19.53
N ASN A 105 -20.44 -8.97 20.66
CA ASN A 105 -19.90 -9.37 21.96
C ASN A 105 -20.04 -10.87 22.21
N TYR A 106 -21.14 -11.46 21.76
CA TYR A 106 -21.34 -12.91 21.84
C TYR A 106 -20.31 -13.63 20.96
N ILE A 107 -20.18 -13.25 19.70
CA ILE A 107 -19.21 -13.81 18.75
C ILE A 107 -17.78 -13.65 19.31
N TYR A 108 -17.43 -12.44 19.77
CA TYR A 108 -16.13 -12.13 20.31
C TYR A 108 -15.76 -12.99 21.53
N THR A 109 -16.70 -13.25 22.41
CA THR A 109 -16.47 -13.99 23.65
C THR A 109 -16.57 -15.51 23.47
N LYS A 110 -17.39 -15.98 22.55
CA LYS A 110 -17.69 -17.41 22.38
C LYS A 110 -16.92 -18.07 21.23
N LEU A 111 -16.76 -17.38 20.11
CA LEU A 111 -16.10 -17.94 18.93
C LEU A 111 -14.61 -17.55 18.83
N LEU A 112 -14.26 -16.31 19.15
CA LEU A 112 -12.86 -15.84 19.02
C LEU A 112 -12.02 -16.24 20.24
N THR A 113 -11.95 -17.54 20.49
CA THR A 113 -11.27 -18.13 21.66
C THR A 113 -9.96 -18.86 21.31
N ASP A 114 -9.47 -18.73 20.08
CA ASP A 114 -8.32 -19.48 19.57
C ASP A 114 -7.05 -19.31 20.43
N TYR A 115 -6.88 -18.16 21.09
CA TYR A 115 -5.79 -17.91 22.03
C TYR A 115 -5.73 -18.92 23.20
N THR A 116 -6.83 -19.60 23.51
CA THR A 116 -6.90 -20.58 24.60
C THR A 116 -6.26 -21.91 24.23
N ARG A 117 -6.02 -22.16 22.93
CA ARG A 117 -5.36 -23.36 22.42
C ARG A 117 -3.86 -23.38 22.70
N PHE A 118 -3.29 -22.22 23.02
CA PHE A 118 -1.85 -22.07 23.23
C PHE A 118 -1.51 -22.01 24.71
N SER A 119 -0.32 -22.51 25.07
CA SER A 119 0.18 -22.46 26.44
C SER A 119 0.26 -21.00 26.94
N ALA A 120 -0.19 -20.79 28.17
CA ALA A 120 -0.22 -19.45 28.79
C ALA A 120 1.16 -18.78 28.76
N GLY A 121 1.19 -17.51 28.31
CA GLY A 121 2.42 -16.73 28.17
C GLY A 121 3.30 -17.04 26.96
N SER A 122 2.94 -18.04 26.14
CA SER A 122 3.68 -18.35 24.90
C SER A 122 3.61 -17.22 23.88
N GLY A 123 4.60 -17.13 22.98
CA GLY A 123 4.61 -16.17 21.89
C GLY A 123 3.36 -16.25 21.01
N LYS A 124 2.92 -17.46 20.69
CA LYS A 124 1.72 -17.73 19.89
C LYS A 124 0.44 -17.25 20.58
N GLN A 125 0.33 -17.46 21.90
CA GLN A 125 -0.80 -16.95 22.68
C GLN A 125 -0.85 -15.42 22.67
N LYS A 126 0.29 -14.77 22.88
CA LYS A 126 0.39 -13.30 22.87
C LYS A 126 0.00 -12.71 21.52
N GLU A 127 0.40 -13.35 20.43
CA GLU A 127 0.05 -12.94 19.07
C GLU A 127 -1.47 -13.07 18.81
N ALA A 128 -2.05 -14.23 19.17
CA ALA A 128 -3.50 -14.46 19.04
C ALA A 128 -4.32 -13.47 19.88
N LEU A 129 -3.88 -13.17 21.10
CA LEU A 129 -4.51 -12.14 21.96
C LEU A 129 -4.41 -10.75 21.35
N LYS A 130 -3.25 -10.40 20.78
CA LYS A 130 -3.05 -9.11 20.10
C LYS A 130 -4.00 -8.93 18.92
N LEU A 131 -4.13 -9.96 18.08
CA LEU A 131 -5.07 -9.94 16.94
C LEU A 131 -6.52 -9.81 17.42
N ARG A 132 -6.91 -10.53 18.45
CA ARG A 132 -8.24 -10.45 19.06
C ARG A 132 -8.56 -9.06 19.60
N LEU A 133 -7.62 -8.43 20.31
CA LEU A 133 -7.77 -7.06 20.82
C LEU A 133 -7.84 -6.04 19.68
N SER A 134 -7.00 -6.18 18.66
CA SER A 134 -7.02 -5.30 17.50
C SER A 134 -8.37 -5.34 16.77
N LEU A 135 -8.99 -6.52 16.65
CA LEU A 135 -10.33 -6.64 16.06
C LEU A 135 -11.38 -5.89 16.87
N ARG A 136 -11.35 -6.04 18.21
CA ARG A 136 -12.27 -5.32 19.09
C ARG A 136 -12.12 -3.81 18.94
N ASP A 137 -10.89 -3.33 18.97
CA ASP A 137 -10.60 -1.90 18.87
C ASP A 137 -11.05 -1.32 17.53
N HIS A 138 -10.98 -2.12 16.45
CA HIS A 138 -11.49 -1.73 15.12
C HIS A 138 -13.02 -1.64 15.03
N VAL A 139 -13.72 -2.43 15.81
CA VAL A 139 -15.20 -2.43 15.80
C VAL A 139 -15.77 -1.27 16.64
N TYR A 140 -15.03 -0.85 17.67
CA TYR A 140 -15.48 0.21 18.60
C TYR A 140 -14.83 1.58 18.34
N SER A 141 -13.92 1.73 17.34
CA SER A 141 -13.36 3.01 16.92
C SER A 141 -14.19 3.68 15.85
#